data_3c845c885cb885c1b24c36010a4b1f24
#
_entry.id   3c845c885cb885c1b24c36010a4b1f24
#
_cell.length_a   1.000
_cell.length_b   1.000
_cell.length_c   1.000
_cell.angle_alpha   90.00
_cell.angle_beta   90.00
_cell.angle_gamma   90.00
#
_symmetry.space_group_name_H-M   'P 1'
#
loop_
_entity.id
_entity.type
_entity.pdbx_description
1 polymer ?
#
loop_
_entity_poly.entity_id
_entity_poly.type
_entity_poly.pdbx_seq_one_letter_code
_entity_poly.pdbx_strand_id
1 'polypeptide(L)'
;PLCKDTGYLNNSLCSCIKQKLYDIEYNKSNIGNIRTENFDNFNFDIYSDEPNPSLYHSQFSPRENIKKIYDISQKFVKNFDSPDEKNLMFLGPTGLGKTFLSNCIAKEILDSGKTVLYQTAPVMLDSIIKSKFEKNSSTILENILSVDLLVIDDLGTETMNSMKFTELFTIINTRLLNQSAKITKTIISTNLDLKDIFTVYNERIGSRIVGDYNICRFFGDD
;
A
#
# COMPACT_ATOMS: atom_id res chain seq x y z
N PRO A 1 7.29 -23.88 0.44
CA PRO A 1 7.67 -22.99 -0.70
C PRO A 1 7.66 -23.78 -2.01
N LEU A 2 7.29 -23.12 -3.10
CA LEU A 2 7.25 -23.73 -4.45
C LEU A 2 8.62 -24.30 -4.88
N CYS A 3 9.72 -23.73 -4.37
CA CYS A 3 11.10 -24.12 -4.65
C CYS A 3 11.59 -25.33 -3.84
N LYS A 4 10.78 -25.95 -2.97
CA LYS A 4 11.20 -27.03 -2.06
C LYS A 4 12.48 -26.68 -1.29
N ASP A 5 12.56 -25.45 -0.77
CA ASP A 5 13.67 -24.86 -0.01
C ASP A 5 15.00 -24.67 -0.77
N THR A 6 15.02 -24.89 -2.07
CA THR A 6 16.23 -24.60 -2.90
C THR A 6 16.46 -23.11 -3.12
N GLY A 7 15.44 -22.27 -2.93
CA GLY A 7 15.50 -20.83 -3.20
C GLY A 7 15.37 -20.45 -4.68
N TYR A 8 15.32 -21.40 -5.60
CA TYR A 8 15.30 -21.17 -7.04
C TYR A 8 14.14 -21.91 -7.72
N LEU A 9 13.57 -21.28 -8.74
CA LEU A 9 12.61 -21.86 -9.69
C LEU A 9 13.08 -21.51 -11.11
N ASN A 10 13.30 -22.51 -11.96
CA ASN A 10 13.67 -22.32 -13.37
C ASN A 10 14.82 -21.30 -13.57
N ASN A 11 15.90 -21.44 -12.81
CA ASN A 11 17.08 -20.55 -12.78
C ASN A 11 16.80 -19.10 -12.31
N SER A 12 15.62 -18.81 -11.76
CA SER A 12 15.28 -17.53 -11.16
C SER A 12 15.11 -17.65 -9.64
N LEU A 13 15.34 -16.56 -8.90
CA LEU A 13 15.07 -16.53 -7.46
C LEU A 13 13.58 -16.76 -7.20
N CYS A 14 13.30 -17.70 -6.31
CA CYS A 14 11.93 -17.94 -5.82
C CYS A 14 11.40 -16.73 -5.05
N SER A 15 10.08 -16.51 -5.09
CA SER A 15 9.42 -15.46 -4.31
C SER A 15 9.77 -15.51 -2.82
N CYS A 16 9.93 -16.69 -2.24
CA CYS A 16 10.31 -16.83 -0.82
C CYS A 16 11.69 -16.25 -0.50
N ILE A 17 12.68 -16.38 -1.38
CA ILE A 17 14.00 -15.75 -1.19
C ILE A 17 13.93 -14.24 -1.45
N LYS A 18 13.24 -13.84 -2.52
CA LYS A 18 13.01 -12.40 -2.79
C LYS A 18 12.34 -11.73 -1.60
N GLN A 19 11.33 -12.36 -1.01
CA GLN A 19 10.65 -11.82 0.16
C GLN A 19 11.58 -11.71 1.38
N LYS A 20 12.43 -12.71 1.64
CA LYS A 20 13.43 -12.62 2.72
C LYS A 20 14.39 -11.44 2.52
N LEU A 21 14.80 -11.17 1.28
CA LEU A 21 15.62 -9.99 0.98
C LEU A 21 14.85 -8.69 1.23
N TYR A 22 13.60 -8.60 0.79
CA TYR A 22 12.74 -7.43 1.05
C TYR A 22 12.50 -7.22 2.55
N ASP A 23 12.31 -8.29 3.31
CA ASP A 23 12.15 -8.24 4.77
C ASP A 23 13.39 -7.67 5.47
N ILE A 24 14.57 -8.03 4.99
CA ILE A 24 15.85 -7.53 5.55
C ILE A 24 16.12 -6.09 5.13
N GLU A 25 15.84 -5.72 3.89
CA GLU A 25 16.22 -4.43 3.34
C GLU A 25 15.16 -3.34 3.57
N TYR A 26 13.87 -3.70 3.45
CA TYR A 26 12.77 -2.74 3.38
C TYR A 26 11.73 -2.88 4.49
N ASN A 27 11.36 -4.09 4.87
CA ASN A 27 10.22 -4.33 5.77
C ASN A 27 10.60 -4.35 7.26
N LYS A 28 11.83 -4.03 7.63
CA LYS A 28 12.36 -4.19 9.00
C LYS A 28 11.47 -3.60 10.09
N SER A 29 10.90 -2.43 9.85
CA SER A 29 10.06 -1.73 10.84
C SER A 29 8.66 -2.32 11.00
N ASN A 30 8.11 -2.97 9.96
CA ASN A 30 6.71 -3.38 9.91
C ASN A 30 6.51 -4.91 9.88
N ILE A 31 7.57 -5.69 9.70
CA ILE A 31 7.45 -7.14 9.51
C ILE A 31 6.82 -7.85 10.71
N GLY A 32 7.03 -7.33 11.93
CA GLY A 32 6.40 -7.85 13.15
C GLY A 32 4.89 -7.71 13.09
N ASN A 33 4.40 -6.54 12.74
CA ASN A 33 2.98 -6.21 12.64
C ASN A 33 2.32 -6.98 11.48
N ILE A 34 2.94 -7.03 10.31
CA ILE A 34 2.45 -7.80 9.15
C ILE A 34 2.22 -9.27 9.50
N ARG A 35 3.03 -9.85 10.39
CA ARG A 35 2.88 -11.26 10.79
C ARG A 35 1.80 -11.51 11.83
N THR A 36 1.44 -10.52 12.62
CA THR A 36 0.50 -10.64 13.76
C THR A 36 -0.87 -10.07 13.46
N GLU A 37 -0.95 -9.00 12.68
CA GLU A 37 -2.20 -8.36 12.28
C GLU A 37 -2.81 -9.13 11.10
N ASN A 38 -4.06 -9.54 11.26
CA ASN A 38 -4.81 -10.30 10.25
C ASN A 38 -6.29 -9.92 10.32
N PHE A 39 -7.06 -10.32 9.31
CA PHE A 39 -8.47 -10.00 9.23
C PHE A 39 -9.29 -10.59 10.39
N ASP A 40 -8.91 -11.77 10.93
CA ASP A 40 -9.63 -12.40 12.03
C ASP A 40 -9.49 -11.62 13.35
N ASN A 41 -8.40 -10.86 13.50
CA ASN A 41 -8.13 -10.03 14.69
C ASN A 41 -8.69 -8.61 14.56
N PHE A 42 -9.40 -8.30 13.47
CA PHE A 42 -9.95 -6.97 13.28
C PHE A 42 -11.13 -6.73 14.20
N ASN A 43 -11.02 -5.73 15.09
CA ASN A 43 -12.06 -5.41 16.06
C ASN A 43 -12.96 -4.27 15.56
N PHE A 44 -14.21 -4.58 15.24
CA PHE A 44 -15.20 -3.59 14.82
C PHE A 44 -15.79 -2.79 16.00
N ASP A 45 -15.68 -3.29 17.23
CA ASP A 45 -16.33 -2.70 18.40
C ASP A 45 -15.68 -1.41 18.89
N ILE A 46 -14.46 -1.14 18.43
CA ILE A 46 -13.78 0.13 18.70
C ILE A 46 -14.38 1.31 17.91
N TYR A 47 -15.17 1.05 16.89
CA TYR A 47 -15.81 2.07 16.05
C TYR A 47 -17.22 2.35 16.53
N SER A 48 -17.59 3.65 16.61
CA SER A 48 -18.94 4.07 17.02
C SER A 48 -20.02 3.61 16.03
N ASP A 49 -21.16 3.16 16.55
CA ASP A 49 -22.36 2.87 15.76
C ASP A 49 -23.22 4.13 15.49
N GLU A 50 -22.89 5.26 16.13
CA GLU A 50 -23.67 6.47 15.99
C GLU A 50 -23.28 7.23 14.73
N PRO A 51 -24.20 7.44 13.76
CA PRO A 51 -23.94 8.25 12.60
C PRO A 51 -23.90 9.72 13.00
N ASN A 52 -22.94 10.46 12.43
CA ASN A 52 -22.89 11.92 12.57
C ASN A 52 -22.67 12.56 11.20
N PRO A 53 -23.75 12.77 10.41
CA PRO A 53 -23.65 13.31 9.05
C PRO A 53 -23.02 14.69 8.97
N SER A 54 -23.18 15.51 10.00
CA SER A 54 -22.62 16.86 10.04
C SER A 54 -21.09 16.83 10.20
N LEU A 55 -20.57 15.89 10.98
CA LEU A 55 -19.14 15.74 11.25
C LEU A 55 -18.43 14.93 10.16
N TYR A 56 -19.00 13.80 9.80
CA TYR A 56 -18.32 12.84 8.89
C TYR A 56 -18.68 13.06 7.42
N HIS A 57 -19.65 13.93 7.10
CA HIS A 57 -20.20 14.11 5.75
C HIS A 57 -20.60 12.76 5.11
N SER A 58 -21.18 11.88 5.93
CA SER A 58 -21.63 10.53 5.57
C SER A 58 -22.90 10.17 6.33
N GLN A 59 -23.79 9.42 5.69
CA GLN A 59 -24.98 8.85 6.34
C GLN A 59 -24.65 7.58 7.15
N PHE A 60 -23.44 7.03 6.96
CA PHE A 60 -23.01 5.83 7.66
C PHE A 60 -22.34 6.19 8.98
N SER A 61 -22.51 5.31 9.97
CA SER A 61 -21.71 5.34 11.19
C SER A 61 -20.25 4.96 10.90
N PRO A 62 -19.28 5.32 11.77
CA PRO A 62 -17.91 4.84 11.65
C PRO A 62 -17.81 3.32 11.53
N ARG A 63 -18.62 2.56 12.30
CA ARG A 63 -18.63 1.08 12.26
C ARG A 63 -19.19 0.54 10.95
N GLU A 64 -20.25 1.11 10.41
CA GLU A 64 -20.77 0.72 9.09
C GLU A 64 -19.78 1.01 7.98
N ASN A 65 -19.10 2.16 8.06
CA ASN A 65 -18.09 2.55 7.08
C ASN A 65 -16.89 1.61 7.09
N ILE A 66 -16.34 1.31 8.27
CA ILE A 66 -15.18 0.43 8.36
C ILE A 66 -15.50 -1.01 7.94
N LYS A 67 -16.73 -1.51 8.19
CA LYS A 67 -17.17 -2.80 7.65
C LYS A 67 -17.12 -2.83 6.13
N LYS A 68 -17.58 -1.77 5.45
CA LYS A 68 -17.47 -1.65 3.99
C LYS A 68 -16.02 -1.64 3.50
N ILE A 69 -15.15 -0.90 4.19
CA ILE A 69 -13.72 -0.83 3.84
C ILE A 69 -13.06 -2.21 4.06
N TYR A 70 -13.42 -2.91 5.12
CA TYR A 70 -12.98 -4.26 5.39
C TYR A 70 -13.40 -5.23 4.27
N ASP A 71 -14.66 -5.19 3.84
CA ASP A 71 -15.17 -6.02 2.73
C ASP A 71 -14.44 -5.71 1.41
N ILE A 72 -14.18 -4.41 1.12
CA ILE A 72 -13.39 -3.99 -0.03
C ILE A 72 -11.97 -4.56 0.06
N SER A 73 -11.36 -4.56 1.25
CA SER A 73 -10.02 -5.08 1.49
C SER A 73 -9.96 -6.60 1.27
N GLN A 74 -10.94 -7.35 1.75
CA GLN A 74 -11.04 -8.80 1.50
C GLN A 74 -11.27 -9.11 0.02
N LYS A 75 -12.14 -8.33 -0.64
CA LYS A 75 -12.37 -8.46 -2.08
C LYS A 75 -11.08 -8.20 -2.88
N PHE A 76 -10.32 -7.18 -2.50
CA PHE A 76 -9.04 -6.88 -3.13
C PHE A 76 -8.06 -8.05 -3.02
N VAL A 77 -7.93 -8.69 -1.85
CA VAL A 77 -7.09 -9.89 -1.67
C VAL A 77 -7.58 -11.03 -2.58
N LYS A 78 -8.88 -11.31 -2.56
CA LYS A 78 -9.47 -12.38 -3.37
C LYS A 78 -9.26 -12.18 -4.87
N ASN A 79 -9.32 -10.94 -5.33
CA ASN A 79 -9.22 -10.58 -6.75
C ASN A 79 -7.83 -10.03 -7.12
N PHE A 80 -6.82 -10.24 -6.31
CA PHE A 80 -5.50 -9.62 -6.46
C PHE A 80 -4.90 -9.80 -7.86
N ASP A 81 -5.07 -10.97 -8.45
CA ASP A 81 -4.55 -11.33 -9.78
C ASP A 81 -5.48 -10.89 -10.94
N SER A 82 -6.59 -10.23 -10.64
CA SER A 82 -7.46 -9.68 -11.68
C SER A 82 -6.91 -8.33 -12.18
N PRO A 83 -6.80 -8.14 -13.52
CA PRO A 83 -6.44 -6.83 -14.07
C PRO A 83 -7.51 -5.77 -13.79
N ASP A 84 -8.77 -6.18 -13.59
CA ASP A 84 -9.90 -5.27 -13.35
C ASP A 84 -9.98 -4.80 -11.89
N GLU A 85 -9.29 -5.49 -10.96
CA GLU A 85 -9.26 -5.04 -9.56
C GLU A 85 -8.35 -3.82 -9.45
N LYS A 86 -8.89 -2.72 -8.92
CA LYS A 86 -8.16 -1.47 -8.73
C LYS A 86 -7.20 -1.55 -7.53
N ASN A 87 -6.21 -0.68 -7.51
CA ASN A 87 -5.38 -0.41 -6.34
C ASN A 87 -6.22 0.14 -5.18
N LEU A 88 -5.66 0.24 -3.97
CA LEU A 88 -6.35 0.79 -2.81
C LEU A 88 -5.72 2.10 -2.35
N MET A 89 -6.56 3.05 -1.99
CA MET A 89 -6.19 4.29 -1.34
C MET A 89 -6.95 4.42 -0.04
N PHE A 90 -6.23 4.38 1.09
CA PHE A 90 -6.77 4.60 2.43
C PHE A 90 -6.49 6.03 2.87
N LEU A 91 -7.51 6.81 3.09
CA LEU A 91 -7.38 8.20 3.52
C LEU A 91 -8.26 8.50 4.74
N GLY A 92 -7.78 9.39 5.59
CA GLY A 92 -8.46 9.81 6.80
C GLY A 92 -7.51 10.02 7.98
N PRO A 93 -8.01 10.50 9.13
CA PRO A 93 -7.21 10.78 10.32
C PRO A 93 -6.37 9.60 10.81
N THR A 94 -5.37 9.88 11.65
CA THR A 94 -4.59 8.84 12.35
C THR A 94 -5.48 8.02 13.28
N GLY A 95 -5.01 6.87 13.75
CA GLY A 95 -5.71 6.04 14.73
C GLY A 95 -6.85 5.17 14.18
N LEU A 96 -7.35 5.41 13.00
CA LEU A 96 -8.56 4.77 12.44
C LEU A 96 -8.32 3.43 11.72
N GLY A 97 -7.16 2.77 11.92
CA GLY A 97 -6.92 1.41 11.44
C GLY A 97 -6.43 1.27 9.99
N LYS A 98 -6.02 2.34 9.30
CA LYS A 98 -5.46 2.28 7.92
C LYS A 98 -4.27 1.34 7.83
N THR A 99 -3.27 1.53 8.69
CA THR A 99 -2.06 0.68 8.77
C THR A 99 -2.41 -0.75 9.13
N PHE A 100 -3.34 -0.98 10.07
CA PHE A 100 -3.80 -2.32 10.44
C PHE A 100 -4.39 -3.07 9.23
N LEU A 101 -5.33 -2.47 8.48
CA LEU A 101 -5.89 -3.11 7.29
C LEU A 101 -4.85 -3.31 6.18
N SER A 102 -3.90 -2.39 6.02
CA SER A 102 -2.77 -2.57 5.09
C SER A 102 -1.93 -3.79 5.47
N ASN A 103 -1.68 -4.01 6.77
CA ASN A 103 -0.96 -5.18 7.27
C ASN A 103 -1.76 -6.48 7.08
N CYS A 104 -3.09 -6.47 7.34
CA CYS A 104 -3.94 -7.62 7.06
C CYS A 104 -3.85 -8.05 5.59
N ILE A 105 -3.98 -7.09 4.67
CA ILE A 105 -3.86 -7.38 3.23
C ILE A 105 -2.46 -7.88 2.89
N ALA A 106 -1.41 -7.23 3.40
CA ALA A 106 -0.02 -7.62 3.15
C ALA A 106 0.24 -9.07 3.61
N LYS A 107 -0.29 -9.45 4.78
CA LYS A 107 -0.19 -10.82 5.31
C LYS A 107 -0.83 -11.85 4.36
N GLU A 108 -2.07 -11.64 3.95
CA GLU A 108 -2.77 -12.56 3.05
C GLU A 108 -2.03 -12.73 1.70
N ILE A 109 -1.49 -11.62 1.17
CA ILE A 109 -0.71 -11.65 -0.07
C ILE A 109 0.60 -12.40 0.12
N LEU A 110 1.29 -12.23 1.26
CA LEU A 110 2.48 -13.03 1.61
C LEU A 110 2.15 -14.52 1.75
N ASP A 111 1.07 -14.85 2.45
CA ASP A 111 0.63 -16.22 2.67
C ASP A 111 0.23 -16.92 1.34
N SER A 112 -0.22 -16.15 0.35
CA SER A 112 -0.44 -16.66 -1.02
C SER A 112 0.84 -16.92 -1.83
N GLY A 113 2.03 -16.64 -1.25
CA GLY A 113 3.34 -16.86 -1.87
C GLY A 113 3.83 -15.74 -2.79
N LYS A 114 3.18 -14.58 -2.74
CA LYS A 114 3.58 -13.37 -3.46
C LYS A 114 4.57 -12.54 -2.65
N THR A 115 5.14 -11.53 -3.28
CA THR A 115 6.10 -10.63 -2.65
C THR A 115 5.43 -9.33 -2.22
N VAL A 116 5.80 -8.83 -1.04
CA VAL A 116 5.31 -7.57 -0.48
C VAL A 116 6.47 -6.67 -0.07
N LEU A 117 6.41 -5.41 -0.47
CA LEU A 117 7.31 -4.36 -0.01
C LEU A 117 6.46 -3.31 0.70
N TYR A 118 6.74 -3.08 1.99
CA TYR A 118 6.02 -2.17 2.85
C TYR A 118 6.95 -1.10 3.39
N GLN A 119 6.72 0.16 3.02
CA GLN A 119 7.51 1.29 3.53
C GLN A 119 6.62 2.53 3.72
N THR A 120 7.04 3.39 4.65
CA THR A 120 6.49 4.75 4.70
C THR A 120 7.04 5.58 3.52
N ALA A 121 6.23 6.50 3.02
CA ALA A 121 6.59 7.34 1.88
C ALA A 121 7.93 8.10 2.07
N PRO A 122 8.21 8.72 3.26
CA PRO A 122 9.49 9.37 3.49
C PRO A 122 10.67 8.43 3.33
N VAL A 123 10.64 7.26 3.99
CA VAL A 123 11.75 6.28 3.97
C VAL A 123 11.98 5.74 2.57
N MET A 124 10.91 5.41 1.86
CA MET A 124 10.99 4.90 0.48
C MET A 124 11.63 5.93 -0.46
N LEU A 125 11.12 7.15 -0.47
CA LEU A 125 11.60 8.21 -1.37
C LEU A 125 13.04 8.64 -1.05
N ASP A 126 13.40 8.74 0.24
CA ASP A 126 14.76 9.06 0.65
C ASP A 126 15.75 7.97 0.24
N SER A 127 15.37 6.70 0.37
CA SER A 127 16.19 5.56 -0.07
C SER A 127 16.45 5.58 -1.57
N ILE A 128 15.41 5.87 -2.38
CA ILE A 128 15.55 6.00 -3.84
C ILE A 128 16.48 7.15 -4.20
N ILE A 129 16.26 8.33 -3.60
CA ILE A 129 17.11 9.49 -3.88
C ILE A 129 18.57 9.21 -3.51
N LYS A 130 18.81 8.65 -2.31
CA LYS A 130 20.15 8.27 -1.86
C LYS A 130 20.83 7.30 -2.84
N SER A 131 20.12 6.28 -3.28
CA SER A 131 20.67 5.27 -4.19
C SER A 131 21.09 5.85 -5.55
N LYS A 132 20.45 6.93 -6.02
CA LYS A 132 20.82 7.61 -7.26
C LYS A 132 22.18 8.31 -7.20
N PHE A 133 22.64 8.68 -6.01
CA PHE A 133 23.95 9.26 -5.80
C PHE A 133 25.03 8.21 -5.50
N GLU A 134 24.63 6.95 -5.26
CA GLU A 134 25.53 5.83 -5.05
C GLU A 134 25.64 5.00 -6.36
N LYS A 135 26.80 4.34 -6.59
CA LYS A 135 27.04 3.54 -7.82
C LYS A 135 26.10 2.33 -8.03
N ASN A 136 25.24 2.00 -7.06
CA ASN A 136 24.34 0.85 -7.09
C ASN A 136 22.85 1.24 -7.29
N SER A 137 22.59 2.27 -8.07
CA SER A 137 21.29 2.96 -8.11
C SER A 137 20.09 2.20 -8.71
N SER A 138 20.28 1.13 -9.50
CA SER A 138 19.18 0.51 -10.22
C SER A 138 18.30 -0.43 -9.37
N THR A 139 18.86 -1.09 -8.39
CA THR A 139 18.22 -2.22 -7.69
C THR A 139 17.02 -1.82 -6.83
N ILE A 140 17.06 -0.67 -6.13
CA ILE A 140 15.97 -0.25 -5.22
C ILE A 140 14.71 0.07 -6.01
N LEU A 141 14.81 0.92 -7.03
CA LEU A 141 13.67 1.29 -7.85
C LEU A 141 13.09 0.09 -8.59
N GLU A 142 13.94 -0.78 -9.14
CA GLU A 142 13.53 -2.02 -9.81
C GLU A 142 12.74 -2.95 -8.87
N ASN A 143 13.18 -3.11 -7.62
CA ASN A 143 12.48 -3.87 -6.60
C ASN A 143 11.09 -3.29 -6.32
N ILE A 144 11.00 -1.96 -6.13
CA ILE A 144 9.74 -1.26 -5.89
C ILE A 144 8.78 -1.40 -7.09
N LEU A 145 9.31 -1.34 -8.31
CA LEU A 145 8.50 -1.47 -9.53
C LEU A 145 8.02 -2.90 -9.79
N SER A 146 8.80 -3.91 -9.37
CA SER A 146 8.55 -5.33 -9.71
C SER A 146 7.86 -6.14 -8.62
N VAL A 147 7.80 -5.66 -7.36
CA VAL A 147 7.13 -6.34 -6.26
C VAL A 147 5.63 -6.53 -6.54
N ASP A 148 5.07 -7.67 -6.12
CA ASP A 148 3.65 -7.96 -6.39
C ASP A 148 2.74 -6.95 -5.68
N LEU A 149 2.91 -6.74 -4.38
CA LEU A 149 2.22 -5.70 -3.62
C LEU A 149 3.21 -4.67 -3.08
N LEU A 150 3.01 -3.41 -3.42
CA LEU A 150 3.68 -2.27 -2.81
C LEU A 150 2.72 -1.58 -1.84
N VAL A 151 3.14 -1.40 -0.58
CA VAL A 151 2.42 -0.56 0.39
C VAL A 151 3.25 0.69 0.66
N ILE A 152 2.68 1.84 0.33
CA ILE A 152 3.22 3.18 0.61
C ILE A 152 2.40 3.76 1.76
N ASP A 153 2.95 3.69 2.97
CA ASP A 153 2.27 4.16 4.17
C ASP A 153 2.65 5.63 4.48
N ASP A 154 1.72 6.35 5.10
CA ASP A 154 1.89 7.73 5.55
C ASP A 154 2.32 8.72 4.43
N LEU A 155 1.74 8.57 3.22
CA LEU A 155 1.93 9.54 2.15
C LEU A 155 1.45 10.93 2.61
N GLY A 156 2.29 11.95 2.42
CA GLY A 156 2.03 13.33 2.85
C GLY A 156 2.83 13.77 4.07
N THR A 157 3.62 12.86 4.66
CA THR A 157 4.51 13.18 5.78
C THR A 157 5.94 13.50 5.35
N GLU A 158 6.27 13.23 4.09
CA GLU A 158 7.58 13.55 3.51
C GLU A 158 7.69 15.03 3.15
N THR A 159 8.89 15.58 3.30
CA THR A 159 9.21 16.90 2.70
C THR A 159 9.36 16.75 1.20
N MET A 160 8.35 17.21 0.45
CA MET A 160 8.30 17.07 -1.01
C MET A 160 9.26 18.04 -1.71
N ASN A 161 9.97 17.54 -2.71
CA ASN A 161 10.77 18.32 -3.66
C ASN A 161 10.60 17.73 -5.08
N SER A 162 11.17 18.39 -6.09
CA SER A 162 11.02 17.99 -7.50
C SER A 162 11.55 16.58 -7.77
N MET A 163 12.58 16.13 -7.09
CA MET A 163 13.13 14.77 -7.26
C MET A 163 12.17 13.72 -6.68
N LYS A 164 11.75 13.89 -5.42
CA LYS A 164 10.78 12.99 -4.77
C LYS A 164 9.47 12.91 -5.55
N PHE A 165 8.99 14.05 -6.04
CA PHE A 165 7.80 14.10 -6.90
C PHE A 165 7.98 13.24 -8.17
N THR A 166 9.12 13.39 -8.84
CA THR A 166 9.42 12.62 -10.06
C THR A 166 9.46 11.12 -9.78
N GLU A 167 10.08 10.70 -8.66
CA GLU A 167 10.14 9.30 -8.28
C GLU A 167 8.77 8.73 -7.92
N LEU A 168 8.00 9.44 -7.11
CA LEU A 168 6.64 9.01 -6.75
C LEU A 168 5.74 8.88 -7.98
N PHE A 169 5.79 9.87 -8.88
CA PHE A 169 5.08 9.82 -10.15
C PHE A 169 5.52 8.63 -11.00
N THR A 170 6.83 8.39 -11.11
CA THR A 170 7.39 7.26 -11.86
C THR A 170 6.90 5.93 -11.30
N ILE A 171 6.91 5.76 -9.97
CA ILE A 171 6.45 4.54 -9.30
C ILE A 171 4.97 4.30 -9.61
N ILE A 172 4.11 5.26 -9.31
CA ILE A 172 2.66 5.13 -9.51
C ILE A 172 2.36 4.86 -10.99
N ASN A 173 2.90 5.66 -11.89
CA ASN A 173 2.62 5.56 -13.33
C ASN A 173 3.14 4.25 -13.94
N THR A 174 4.38 3.85 -13.63
CA THR A 174 4.98 2.64 -14.19
C THR A 174 4.26 1.39 -13.71
N ARG A 175 3.90 1.32 -12.43
CA ARG A 175 3.15 0.18 -11.89
C ARG A 175 1.75 0.05 -12.48
N LEU A 176 1.09 1.16 -12.81
CA LEU A 176 -0.18 1.15 -13.52
C LEU A 176 -0.05 0.70 -14.98
N LEU A 177 0.99 1.15 -15.68
CA LEU A 177 1.19 0.82 -17.11
C LEU A 177 1.68 -0.61 -17.34
N ASN A 178 2.45 -1.18 -16.43
CA ASN A 178 3.06 -2.51 -16.59
C ASN A 178 2.12 -3.68 -16.26
N GLN A 179 0.88 -3.44 -15.89
CA GLN A 179 -0.08 -4.49 -15.50
C GLN A 179 -0.36 -5.51 -16.61
N SER A 180 -0.11 -5.17 -17.88
CA SER A 180 -0.23 -6.11 -19.00
C SER A 180 0.87 -7.18 -19.00
N ALA A 181 2.05 -6.89 -18.46
CA ALA A 181 3.17 -7.83 -18.41
C ALA A 181 3.18 -8.64 -17.09
N LYS A 182 2.86 -7.98 -15.99
CA LYS A 182 2.75 -8.58 -14.65
C LYS A 182 1.74 -7.78 -13.84
N ILE A 183 0.76 -8.46 -13.27
CA ILE A 183 -0.18 -7.81 -12.34
C ILE A 183 0.56 -7.45 -11.06
N THR A 184 0.63 -6.16 -10.79
CA THR A 184 1.16 -5.59 -9.56
C THR A 184 0.13 -4.65 -8.96
N LYS A 185 -0.01 -4.64 -7.63
CA LYS A 185 -0.96 -3.78 -6.93
C LYS A 185 -0.26 -2.86 -5.95
N THR A 186 -0.87 -1.72 -5.71
CA THR A 186 -0.33 -0.71 -4.80
C THR A 186 -1.41 -0.30 -3.79
N ILE A 187 -1.05 -0.24 -2.52
CA ILE A 187 -1.84 0.37 -1.46
C ILE A 187 -1.13 1.64 -1.05
N ILE A 188 -1.88 2.72 -0.93
CA ILE A 188 -1.40 4.00 -0.40
C ILE A 188 -2.25 4.34 0.81
N SER A 189 -1.63 4.67 1.93
CA SER A 189 -2.31 5.29 3.06
C SER A 189 -1.88 6.74 3.25
N THR A 190 -2.78 7.58 3.72
CA THR A 190 -2.52 9.00 3.96
C THR A 190 -3.49 9.61 4.97
N ASN A 191 -3.04 10.66 5.64
CA ASN A 191 -3.92 11.52 6.46
C ASN A 191 -4.46 12.72 5.66
N LEU A 192 -3.99 12.92 4.44
CA LEU A 192 -4.49 13.97 3.54
C LEU A 192 -5.89 13.61 3.02
N ASP A 193 -6.70 14.62 2.75
CA ASP A 193 -7.91 14.43 1.95
C ASP A 193 -7.59 14.45 0.44
N LEU A 194 -8.60 14.13 -0.40
CA LEU A 194 -8.41 14.12 -1.85
C LEU A 194 -8.00 15.49 -2.40
N LYS A 195 -8.53 16.59 -1.84
CA LYS A 195 -8.20 17.94 -2.28
C LYS A 195 -6.76 18.28 -1.96
N ASP A 196 -6.29 17.87 -0.77
CA ASP A 196 -4.91 18.07 -0.36
C ASP A 196 -3.95 17.27 -1.23
N ILE A 197 -4.32 16.05 -1.66
CA ILE A 197 -3.52 15.27 -2.61
C ILE A 197 -3.31 16.02 -3.92
N PHE A 198 -4.36 16.65 -4.47
CA PHE A 198 -4.21 17.47 -5.68
C PHE A 198 -3.35 18.71 -5.45
N THR A 199 -3.40 19.29 -4.26
CA THR A 199 -2.60 20.45 -3.90
C THR A 199 -1.12 20.11 -3.72
N VAL A 200 -0.83 19.02 -3.01
CA VAL A 200 0.55 18.60 -2.67
C VAL A 200 1.23 17.89 -3.84
N TYR A 201 0.51 17.00 -4.53
CA TYR A 201 1.05 16.12 -5.58
C TYR A 201 0.62 16.48 -7.00
N ASN A 202 -0.09 17.57 -7.19
CA ASN A 202 -0.67 18.09 -8.43
C ASN A 202 -1.65 17.12 -9.15
N GLU A 203 -2.20 17.60 -10.27
CA GLU A 203 -3.18 16.85 -11.07
C GLU A 203 -2.63 15.53 -11.65
N ARG A 204 -1.31 15.43 -11.91
CA ARG A 204 -0.74 14.24 -12.55
C ARG A 204 -0.81 12.99 -11.66
N ILE A 205 -0.56 13.14 -10.37
CA ILE A 205 -0.70 12.05 -9.39
C ILE A 205 -2.16 11.91 -8.98
N GLY A 206 -2.84 13.02 -8.65
CA GLY A 206 -4.23 13.01 -8.20
C GLY A 206 -5.17 12.33 -9.19
N SER A 207 -5.05 12.61 -10.50
CA SER A 207 -5.90 12.00 -11.51
C SER A 207 -5.69 10.49 -11.65
N ARG A 208 -4.46 9.99 -11.49
CA ARG A 208 -4.19 8.54 -11.47
C ARG A 208 -4.79 7.85 -10.26
N ILE A 209 -4.67 8.48 -9.09
CA ILE A 209 -5.28 7.97 -7.87
C ILE A 209 -6.80 7.87 -8.03
N VAL A 210 -7.45 8.91 -8.51
CA VAL A 210 -8.91 8.90 -8.70
C VAL A 210 -9.35 7.90 -9.78
N GLY A 211 -8.56 7.75 -10.85
CA GLY A 211 -8.88 6.83 -11.95
C GLY A 211 -8.67 5.36 -11.61
N ASP A 212 -7.57 5.03 -10.94
CA ASP A 212 -7.04 3.67 -10.87
C ASP A 212 -7.02 3.08 -9.45
N TYR A 213 -7.54 3.79 -8.45
CA TYR A 213 -7.62 3.34 -7.06
C TYR A 213 -9.07 3.31 -6.55
N ASN A 214 -9.41 2.32 -5.76
CA ASN A 214 -10.59 2.33 -4.91
C ASN A 214 -10.28 3.18 -3.68
N ILE A 215 -10.97 4.31 -3.55
CA ILE A 215 -10.73 5.27 -2.49
C ILE A 215 -11.58 4.92 -1.27
N CYS A 216 -10.93 4.56 -0.18
CA CYS A 216 -11.54 4.20 1.10
C CYS A 216 -11.29 5.33 2.11
N ARG A 217 -12.33 6.08 2.43
CA ARG A 217 -12.25 7.17 3.41
C ARG A 217 -12.58 6.65 4.80
N PHE A 218 -11.61 6.71 5.68
CA PHE A 218 -11.76 6.41 7.11
C PHE A 218 -12.24 7.64 7.85
N PHE A 219 -13.20 7.48 8.73
CA PHE A 219 -13.66 8.52 9.64
C PHE A 219 -14.18 7.90 10.93
N GLY A 220 -14.16 8.66 11.99
CA GLY A 220 -14.52 8.26 13.35
C GLY A 220 -13.69 9.03 14.36
N ASP A 221 -13.89 8.71 15.62
CA ASP A 221 -13.09 9.19 16.75
C ASP A 221 -11.93 8.21 16.98
N ASP A 222 -10.76 8.74 17.41
CA ASP A 222 -9.56 7.98 17.72
C ASP A 222 -9.67 7.37 19.14
#